data_f300c9425ba4fb652f45408aac277670
#
_entry.id   f300c9425ba4fb652f45408aac277670
#
_cell.length_a   1.000
_cell.length_b   1.000
_cell.length_c   1.000
_cell.angle_alpha   90.00
_cell.angle_beta   90.00
_cell.angle_gamma   90.00
#
_symmetry.space_group_name_H-M   'P 1'
#
loop_
_entity.id
_entity.type
_entity.pdbx_description
1 polymer ?
#
loop_
_entity_poly.entity_id
_entity_poly.type
_entity_poly.pdbx_seq_one_letter_code
_entity_poly.pdbx_strand_id
1 'polypeptide(L)'
;PISILYITPLRSLNRDMLRRLEDIGSELNLSVAVRHGDTSQSERSRQSRNPPQILITTPETLQIMLSGKKLRKNLSGVNAVVIDEVHELASSERGAQLSIALERLTLLAGDFQRIGLSATVGTPKEVSSFLVGDRDVEILTPKLESIMDLLVHAPVQVSDDDELVNEIYWE
;
A
#
# COMPACT_ATOMS: atom_id res chain seq x y z
N PRO A 1 20.78 -4.97 3.89
CA PRO A 1 19.46 -5.54 4.22
C PRO A 1 18.35 -4.58 3.83
N ILE A 2 17.14 -5.12 3.67
CA ILE A 2 15.92 -4.32 3.49
C ILE A 2 15.62 -3.67 4.84
N SER A 3 15.40 -2.35 4.82
CA SER A 3 15.08 -1.58 6.03
C SER A 3 13.59 -1.23 6.10
N ILE A 4 12.98 -0.93 4.95
CA ILE A 4 11.57 -0.54 4.85
C ILE A 4 10.85 -1.46 3.86
N LEU A 5 9.71 -2.01 4.28
CA LEU A 5 8.77 -2.68 3.39
C LEU A 5 7.58 -1.77 3.14
N TYR A 6 7.25 -1.56 1.86
CA TYR A 6 6.01 -0.91 1.43
C TYR A 6 5.11 -1.96 0.79
N ILE A 7 4.00 -2.28 1.45
CA ILE A 7 3.08 -3.35 1.05
C ILE A 7 1.83 -2.73 0.47
N THR A 8 1.51 -3.09 -0.78
CA THR A 8 0.29 -2.62 -1.46
C THR A 8 -0.49 -3.80 -2.04
N PRO A 9 -1.83 -3.80 -1.97
CA PRO A 9 -2.65 -4.87 -2.52
C PRO A 9 -2.70 -4.88 -4.05
N LEU A 10 -2.49 -3.72 -4.68
CA LEU A 10 -2.68 -3.55 -6.12
C LEU A 10 -1.33 -3.46 -6.86
N ARG A 11 -1.15 -4.34 -7.87
CA ARG A 11 0.07 -4.35 -8.70
C ARG A 11 0.26 -3.06 -9.51
N SER A 12 -0.83 -2.45 -9.95
CA SER A 12 -0.81 -1.20 -10.73
C SER A 12 -0.26 -0.01 -9.94
N LEU A 13 -0.55 0.07 -8.65
CA LEU A 13 -0.06 1.13 -7.78
C LEU A 13 1.45 1.06 -7.55
N ASN A 14 2.05 -0.12 -7.69
CA ASN A 14 3.48 -0.30 -7.50
C ASN A 14 4.34 0.60 -8.40
N ARG A 15 3.88 0.91 -9.63
CA ARG A 15 4.64 1.74 -10.57
C ARG A 15 4.68 3.21 -10.17
N ASP A 16 3.54 3.75 -9.77
CA ASP A 16 3.47 5.16 -9.34
C ASP A 16 4.16 5.36 -8.00
N MET A 17 3.97 4.42 -7.08
CA MET A 17 4.64 4.43 -5.81
C MET A 17 6.16 4.29 -5.97
N LEU A 18 6.61 3.45 -6.91
CA LEU A 18 8.04 3.33 -7.23
C LEU A 18 8.62 4.69 -7.62
N ARG A 19 8.01 5.41 -8.56
CA ARG A 19 8.50 6.72 -9.01
C ARG A 19 8.62 7.70 -7.84
N ARG A 20 7.56 7.83 -7.04
CA ARG A 20 7.55 8.74 -5.87
C ARG A 20 8.63 8.38 -4.85
N LEU A 21 8.80 7.09 -4.58
CA LEU A 21 9.82 6.64 -3.63
C LEU A 21 11.23 6.68 -4.22
N GLU A 22 11.41 6.52 -5.55
CA GLU A 22 12.69 6.71 -6.23
C GLU A 22 13.15 8.18 -6.14
N ASP A 23 12.24 9.15 -6.31
CA ASP A 23 12.55 10.57 -6.15
C ASP A 23 13.04 10.86 -4.72
N ILE A 24 12.26 10.44 -3.71
CA ILE A 24 12.63 10.58 -2.29
C ILE A 24 13.93 9.80 -1.98
N GLY A 25 14.02 8.57 -2.50
CA GLY A 25 15.21 7.73 -2.31
C GLY A 25 16.48 8.37 -2.88
N SER A 26 16.36 9.01 -4.06
CA SER A 26 17.47 9.71 -4.69
C SER A 26 17.98 10.88 -3.83
N GLU A 27 17.06 11.67 -3.25
CA GLU A 27 17.41 12.77 -2.36
C GLU A 27 18.11 12.28 -1.07
N LEU A 28 17.69 11.12 -0.57
CA LEU A 28 18.20 10.54 0.69
C LEU A 28 19.31 9.50 0.47
N ASN A 29 19.76 9.25 -0.76
CA ASN A 29 20.69 8.18 -1.12
C ASN A 29 20.22 6.78 -0.69
N LEU A 30 18.92 6.50 -0.76
CA LEU A 30 18.32 5.20 -0.46
C LEU A 30 17.98 4.44 -1.76
N SER A 31 18.33 3.17 -1.81
CA SER A 31 17.97 2.30 -2.93
C SER A 31 16.53 1.79 -2.80
N VAL A 32 15.77 1.93 -3.86
CA VAL A 32 14.35 1.50 -3.97
C VAL A 32 14.20 0.42 -5.03
N ALA A 33 13.36 -0.56 -4.81
CA ALA A 33 12.99 -1.55 -5.83
C ALA A 33 11.59 -2.12 -5.60
N VAL A 34 11.00 -2.66 -6.66
CA VAL A 34 9.71 -3.37 -6.62
C VAL A 34 9.92 -4.87 -6.78
N ARG A 35 9.20 -5.65 -5.98
CA ARG A 35 9.14 -7.11 -6.10
C ARG A 35 7.70 -7.61 -5.98
N HIS A 36 7.18 -8.20 -7.05
CA HIS A 36 5.85 -8.82 -7.10
C HIS A 36 5.87 -10.06 -8.00
N GLY A 37 4.72 -10.68 -8.24
CA GLY A 37 4.61 -11.91 -9.03
C GLY A 37 5.25 -11.85 -10.42
N ASP A 38 5.20 -10.68 -11.08
CA ASP A 38 5.71 -10.48 -12.45
C ASP A 38 7.15 -9.97 -12.51
N THR A 39 7.81 -9.77 -11.36
CA THR A 39 9.24 -9.39 -11.34
C THR A 39 10.08 -10.47 -11.98
N SER A 40 10.91 -10.11 -12.97
CA SER A 40 11.73 -11.05 -13.72
C SER A 40 12.71 -11.84 -12.83
N GLN A 41 13.09 -13.04 -13.25
CA GLN A 41 14.02 -13.88 -12.49
C GLN A 41 15.40 -13.23 -12.35
N SER A 42 15.85 -12.49 -13.35
CA SER A 42 17.11 -11.73 -13.30
C SER A 42 17.07 -10.65 -12.21
N GLU A 43 15.99 -9.89 -12.16
CA GLU A 43 15.79 -8.84 -11.17
C GLU A 43 15.66 -9.44 -9.74
N ARG A 44 14.87 -10.51 -9.59
CA ARG A 44 14.77 -11.25 -8.33
C ARG A 44 16.13 -11.72 -7.82
N SER A 45 16.99 -12.19 -8.74
CA SER A 45 18.34 -12.64 -8.41
C SER A 45 19.24 -11.47 -8.02
N ARG A 46 19.12 -10.32 -8.68
CA ARG A 46 19.82 -9.08 -8.34
C ARG A 46 19.46 -8.61 -6.93
N GLN A 47 18.16 -8.49 -6.66
CA GLN A 47 17.62 -8.07 -5.35
C GLN A 47 18.01 -9.03 -4.21
N SER A 48 18.16 -10.31 -4.52
CA SER A 48 18.56 -11.29 -3.51
C SER A 48 20.03 -11.18 -3.13
N ARG A 49 20.88 -10.72 -4.05
CA ARG A 49 22.34 -10.49 -3.82
C ARG A 49 22.60 -9.11 -3.26
N ASN A 50 21.93 -8.11 -3.84
CA ASN A 50 22.02 -6.71 -3.45
C ASN A 50 20.62 -6.21 -3.09
N PRO A 51 20.14 -6.45 -1.86
CA PRO A 51 18.80 -6.06 -1.45
C PRO A 51 18.67 -4.52 -1.40
N PRO A 52 17.55 -3.96 -1.90
CA PRO A 52 17.27 -2.54 -1.77
C PRO A 52 17.00 -2.18 -0.30
N GLN A 53 17.16 -0.93 0.07
CA GLN A 53 16.81 -0.44 1.39
C GLN A 53 15.29 -0.28 1.55
N ILE A 54 14.60 0.15 0.50
CA ILE A 54 13.13 0.23 0.43
C ILE A 54 12.65 -0.79 -0.59
N LEU A 55 11.82 -1.73 -0.16
CA LEU A 55 11.22 -2.72 -1.05
C LEU A 55 9.71 -2.55 -1.10
N ILE A 56 9.19 -2.23 -2.29
CA ILE A 56 7.74 -2.21 -2.57
C ILE A 56 7.33 -3.64 -2.97
N THR A 57 6.31 -4.18 -2.32
CA THR A 57 5.91 -5.57 -2.53
C THR A 57 4.41 -5.79 -2.29
N THR A 58 3.93 -7.01 -2.55
CA THR A 58 2.56 -7.44 -2.25
C THR A 58 2.53 -8.40 -1.06
N PRO A 59 1.36 -8.57 -0.39
CA PRO A 59 1.21 -9.54 0.71
C PRO A 59 1.69 -10.95 0.35
N GLU A 60 1.32 -11.43 -0.84
CA GLU A 60 1.68 -12.77 -1.32
C GLU A 60 3.19 -12.92 -1.52
N THR A 61 3.83 -11.88 -2.08
CA THR A 61 5.28 -11.90 -2.30
C THR A 61 6.03 -11.88 -0.99
N LEU A 62 5.57 -11.14 0.03
CA LEU A 62 6.15 -11.18 1.36
C LEU A 62 6.10 -12.58 1.96
N GLN A 63 4.99 -13.31 1.82
CA GLN A 63 4.87 -14.70 2.26
C GLN A 63 5.92 -15.61 1.61
N ILE A 64 6.11 -15.46 0.29
CA ILE A 64 7.14 -16.21 -0.45
C ILE A 64 8.54 -15.85 0.06
N MET A 65 8.81 -14.59 0.31
CA MET A 65 10.10 -14.12 0.82
C MET A 65 10.40 -14.69 2.22
N LEU A 66 9.41 -14.73 3.09
CA LEU A 66 9.54 -15.31 4.44
C LEU A 66 9.77 -16.83 4.43
N SER A 67 9.37 -17.51 3.37
CA SER A 67 9.55 -18.96 3.20
C SER A 67 10.91 -19.33 2.61
N GLY A 68 11.54 -18.41 1.87
CA GLY A 68 12.80 -18.66 1.17
C GLY A 68 14.04 -18.37 2.04
N LYS A 69 14.93 -19.33 2.24
CA LYS A 69 16.12 -19.19 3.13
C LYS A 69 16.97 -17.94 2.85
N LYS A 70 17.26 -17.64 1.57
CA LYS A 70 18.09 -16.48 1.17
C LYS A 70 17.35 -15.15 1.35
N LEU A 71 16.09 -15.11 0.95
CA LEU A 71 15.26 -13.88 1.02
C LEU A 71 14.92 -13.52 2.46
N ARG A 72 14.65 -14.52 3.28
CA ARG A 72 14.41 -14.34 4.71
C ARG A 72 15.56 -13.58 5.41
N LYS A 73 16.81 -13.90 5.07
CA LYS A 73 17.98 -13.18 5.62
C LYS A 73 17.95 -11.68 5.29
N ASN A 74 17.46 -11.31 4.11
CA ASN A 74 17.40 -9.90 3.69
C ASN A 74 16.32 -9.11 4.45
N LEU A 75 15.33 -9.79 5.04
CA LEU A 75 14.25 -9.19 5.83
C LEU A 75 14.61 -8.96 7.30
N SER A 76 15.71 -9.52 7.79
CA SER A 76 16.10 -9.39 9.20
C SER A 76 16.50 -7.96 9.63
N GLY A 77 16.66 -7.04 8.70
CA GLY A 77 16.97 -5.64 8.95
C GLY A 77 15.78 -4.69 8.85
N VAL A 78 14.56 -5.22 8.67
CA VAL A 78 13.35 -4.41 8.56
C VAL A 78 13.06 -3.71 9.88
N ASN A 79 12.93 -2.39 9.82
CA ASN A 79 12.59 -1.54 10.97
C ASN A 79 11.29 -0.75 10.77
N ALA A 80 10.72 -0.75 9.56
CA ALA A 80 9.41 -0.18 9.29
C ALA A 80 8.66 -0.96 8.19
N VAL A 81 7.35 -1.07 8.35
CA VAL A 81 6.44 -1.65 7.37
C VAL A 81 5.29 -0.67 7.14
N VAL A 82 5.14 -0.21 5.91
CA VAL A 82 4.02 0.60 5.46
C VAL A 82 3.04 -0.29 4.72
N ILE A 83 1.78 -0.27 5.10
CA ILE A 83 0.69 -1.02 4.46
C ILE A 83 -0.26 -0.02 3.85
N ASP A 84 -0.28 0.01 2.53
CA ASP A 84 -1.15 0.88 1.76
C ASP A 84 -2.51 0.25 1.55
N GLU A 85 -3.54 1.09 1.42
CA GLU A 85 -4.94 0.67 1.29
C GLU A 85 -5.32 -0.39 2.36
N VAL A 86 -4.89 -0.15 3.59
CA VAL A 86 -5.03 -1.14 4.68
C VAL A 86 -6.48 -1.58 4.90
N HIS A 87 -7.46 -0.75 4.56
CA HIS A 87 -8.89 -1.07 4.65
C HIS A 87 -9.32 -2.17 3.67
N GLU A 88 -8.70 -2.26 2.48
CA GLU A 88 -8.97 -3.36 1.53
C GLU A 88 -8.49 -4.72 2.05
N LEU A 89 -7.44 -4.69 2.86
CA LEU A 89 -6.86 -5.91 3.43
C LEU A 89 -7.57 -6.36 4.70
N ALA A 90 -7.99 -5.43 5.57
CA ALA A 90 -8.50 -5.74 6.91
C ALA A 90 -9.66 -6.74 6.93
N SER A 91 -10.53 -6.76 5.92
CA SER A 91 -11.69 -7.66 5.82
C SER A 91 -11.50 -8.83 4.85
N SER A 92 -10.28 -9.08 4.37
CA SER A 92 -10.01 -10.05 3.31
C SER A 92 -9.16 -11.24 3.78
N GLU A 93 -9.24 -12.37 3.06
CA GLU A 93 -8.33 -13.50 3.28
C GLU A 93 -6.85 -13.12 3.09
N ARG A 94 -6.57 -12.20 2.15
CA ARG A 94 -5.23 -11.66 1.93
C ARG A 94 -4.72 -10.91 3.16
N GLY A 95 -5.60 -10.22 3.87
CA GLY A 95 -5.29 -9.56 5.11
C GLY A 95 -4.96 -10.55 6.23
N ALA A 96 -5.74 -11.61 6.40
CA ALA A 96 -5.43 -12.65 7.38
C ALA A 96 -4.03 -13.25 7.11
N GLN A 97 -3.70 -13.52 5.85
CA GLN A 97 -2.36 -13.97 5.46
C GLN A 97 -1.28 -12.93 5.77
N LEU A 98 -1.56 -11.64 5.53
CA LEU A 98 -0.63 -10.56 5.85
C LEU A 98 -0.39 -10.43 7.34
N SER A 99 -1.41 -10.53 8.19
CA SER A 99 -1.25 -10.51 9.66
C SER A 99 -0.28 -11.59 10.12
N ILE A 100 -0.46 -12.82 9.63
CA ILE A 100 0.47 -13.92 9.93
C ILE A 100 1.88 -13.61 9.42
N ALA A 101 2.02 -13.00 8.24
CA ALA A 101 3.32 -12.62 7.70
C ALA A 101 4.01 -11.56 8.56
N LEU A 102 3.28 -10.59 9.08
CA LEU A 102 3.81 -9.54 9.95
C LEU A 102 4.31 -10.12 11.28
N GLU A 103 3.57 -11.06 11.89
CA GLU A 103 4.04 -11.74 13.11
C GLU A 103 5.28 -12.61 12.84
N ARG A 104 5.33 -13.32 11.71
CA ARG A 104 6.54 -14.04 11.28
C ARG A 104 7.72 -13.11 11.02
N LEU A 105 7.47 -11.92 10.52
CA LEU A 105 8.49 -10.90 10.31
C LEU A 105 8.99 -10.37 11.65
N THR A 106 8.12 -10.16 12.64
CA THR A 106 8.51 -9.77 14.01
C THR A 106 9.44 -10.81 14.64
N LEU A 107 9.16 -12.11 14.47
CA LEU A 107 10.05 -13.16 14.94
C LEU A 107 11.43 -13.17 14.27
N LEU A 108 11.54 -12.58 13.07
CA LEU A 108 12.76 -12.56 12.29
C LEU A 108 13.58 -11.29 12.48
N ALA A 109 12.92 -10.13 12.46
CA ALA A 109 13.54 -8.80 12.45
C ALA A 109 13.53 -8.12 13.84
N GLY A 110 12.73 -8.64 14.78
CA GLY A 110 12.41 -7.94 16.02
C GLY A 110 11.23 -6.97 15.83
N ASP A 111 11.05 -6.10 16.78
CA ASP A 111 10.01 -5.07 16.70
C ASP A 111 10.34 -4.04 15.62
N PHE A 112 9.32 -3.68 14.86
CA PHE A 112 9.38 -2.67 13.80
C PHE A 112 8.14 -1.78 13.83
N GLN A 113 8.27 -0.57 13.31
CA GLN A 113 7.14 0.34 13.18
C GLN A 113 6.15 -0.17 12.12
N ARG A 114 4.85 -0.18 12.46
CA ARG A 114 3.76 -0.52 11.54
C ARG A 114 2.98 0.74 11.22
N ILE A 115 2.83 1.04 9.94
CA ILE A 115 2.15 2.23 9.43
C ILE A 115 1.07 1.77 8.46
N GLY A 116 -0.19 2.06 8.75
CA GLY A 116 -1.32 1.83 7.84
C GLY A 116 -1.74 3.12 7.16
N LEU A 117 -1.86 3.09 5.85
CA LEU A 117 -2.40 4.19 5.04
C LEU A 117 -3.77 3.78 4.49
N SER A 118 -4.73 4.71 4.56
CA SER A 118 -6.07 4.49 4.03
C SER A 118 -6.71 5.80 3.61
N ALA A 119 -7.33 5.83 2.44
CA ALA A 119 -8.08 7.00 1.96
C ALA A 119 -9.44 7.13 2.66
N THR A 120 -10.11 5.99 2.91
CA THR A 120 -11.46 5.93 3.50
C THR A 120 -11.54 4.82 4.52
N VAL A 121 -11.91 5.14 5.76
CA VAL A 121 -12.09 4.12 6.81
C VAL A 121 -13.41 4.36 7.53
N GLY A 122 -14.35 3.42 7.37
CA GLY A 122 -15.61 3.45 8.14
C GLY A 122 -15.41 3.17 9.62
N THR A 123 -14.46 2.26 9.95
CA THR A 123 -14.15 1.81 11.32
C THR A 123 -12.64 1.82 11.58
N PRO A 124 -12.03 3.00 11.86
CA PRO A 124 -10.58 3.12 12.06
C PRO A 124 -10.02 2.17 13.12
N LYS A 125 -10.79 1.92 14.19
CA LYS A 125 -10.37 1.02 15.27
C LYS A 125 -10.23 -0.44 14.84
N GLU A 126 -11.13 -0.96 13.99
CA GLU A 126 -11.05 -2.35 13.49
C GLU A 126 -9.84 -2.52 12.57
N VAL A 127 -9.63 -1.54 11.69
CA VAL A 127 -8.48 -1.53 10.79
C VAL A 127 -7.17 -1.41 11.57
N SER A 128 -7.13 -0.60 12.61
CA SER A 128 -5.94 -0.49 13.46
C SER A 128 -5.65 -1.79 14.23
N SER A 129 -6.68 -2.45 14.78
CA SER A 129 -6.51 -3.75 15.44
C SER A 129 -6.00 -4.83 14.48
N PHE A 130 -6.46 -4.83 13.25
CA PHE A 130 -5.91 -5.70 12.20
C PHE A 130 -4.41 -5.47 11.99
N LEU A 131 -3.98 -4.21 11.98
CA LEU A 131 -2.59 -3.83 11.70
C LEU A 131 -1.63 -4.20 12.83
N VAL A 132 -2.03 -3.97 14.08
CA VAL A 132 -1.13 -4.06 15.24
C VAL A 132 -1.46 -5.17 16.23
N GLY A 133 -2.64 -5.81 16.13
CA GLY A 133 -3.13 -6.74 17.13
C GLY A 133 -3.37 -6.04 18.48
N ASP A 134 -2.82 -6.58 19.54
CA ASP A 134 -2.96 -6.03 20.92
C ASP A 134 -1.94 -4.92 21.25
N ARG A 135 -1.17 -4.43 20.27
CA ARG A 135 -0.19 -3.36 20.47
C ARG A 135 -0.87 -1.99 20.47
N ASP A 136 -0.24 -1.03 21.12
CA ASP A 136 -0.68 0.38 21.07
C ASP A 136 -0.61 0.93 19.63
N VAL A 137 -1.61 1.73 19.28
CA VAL A 137 -1.73 2.37 17.97
C VAL A 137 -2.22 3.80 18.10
N GLU A 138 -1.59 4.70 17.35
CA GLU A 138 -2.05 6.07 17.20
C GLU A 138 -2.81 6.20 15.86
N ILE A 139 -4.03 6.75 15.90
CA ILE A 139 -4.86 6.98 14.73
C ILE A 139 -4.80 8.46 14.39
N LEU A 140 -4.20 8.79 13.24
CA LEU A 140 -4.11 10.14 12.73
C LEU A 140 -5.19 10.36 11.66
N THR A 141 -6.09 11.30 11.90
CA THR A 141 -7.12 11.71 10.93
C THR A 141 -6.94 13.18 10.60
N PRO A 142 -6.10 13.52 9.60
CA PRO A 142 -5.91 14.91 9.21
C PRO A 142 -7.23 15.46 8.64
N LYS A 143 -7.68 16.60 9.13
CA LYS A 143 -8.78 17.34 8.53
C LYS A 143 -8.26 17.98 7.24
N LEU A 144 -8.52 17.35 6.11
CA LEU A 144 -8.36 17.98 4.82
C LEU A 144 -9.63 18.83 4.59
N GLU A 145 -9.49 20.14 4.61
CA GLU A 145 -10.52 21.04 4.09
C GLU A 145 -10.49 20.91 2.56
N SER A 146 -11.22 19.92 2.03
CA SER A 146 -11.48 19.88 0.60
C SER A 146 -12.69 20.78 0.34
N ILE A 147 -12.46 21.92 -0.30
CA ILE A 147 -13.52 22.70 -0.92
C ILE A 147 -13.88 21.94 -2.19
N MET A 148 -14.85 21.03 -2.11
CA MET A 148 -15.40 20.35 -3.26
C MET A 148 -16.82 20.88 -3.47
N ASP A 149 -17.02 21.67 -4.53
CA ASP A 149 -18.33 22.07 -5.00
C ASP A 149 -18.84 20.98 -5.95
N LEU A 150 -19.73 20.13 -5.47
CA LEU A 150 -20.29 19.01 -6.26
C LEU A 150 -21.67 19.40 -6.76
N LEU A 151 -21.79 19.71 -8.05
CA LEU A 151 -23.06 19.97 -8.70
C LEU A 151 -23.51 18.72 -9.49
N VAL A 152 -24.60 18.09 -9.02
CA VAL A 152 -25.19 16.93 -9.73
C VAL A 152 -26.31 17.42 -10.63
N HIS A 153 -26.12 17.34 -11.93
CA HIS A 153 -27.16 17.59 -12.93
C HIS A 153 -27.83 16.27 -13.31
N ALA A 154 -29.13 16.17 -13.07
CA ALA A 154 -29.94 15.11 -13.65
C ALA A 154 -30.39 15.57 -15.06
N PRO A 155 -30.21 14.74 -16.11
CA PRO A 155 -30.78 15.08 -17.42
C PRO A 155 -32.31 15.10 -17.28
N VAL A 156 -32.89 16.25 -17.57
CA VAL A 156 -34.36 16.35 -17.68
C VAL A 156 -34.78 15.61 -18.96
N GLN A 157 -35.65 14.63 -18.85
CA GLN A 157 -36.29 14.05 -20.05
C GLN A 157 -37.07 15.16 -20.73
N VAL A 158 -36.61 15.61 -21.86
CA VAL A 158 -37.34 16.52 -22.74
C VAL A 158 -38.43 15.69 -23.36
N SER A 159 -39.75 15.98 -23.08
CA SER A 159 -40.85 15.44 -23.84
C SER A 159 -40.80 16.04 -25.24
N ASP A 160 -41.17 15.27 -26.27
CA ASP A 160 -41.07 15.62 -27.70
C ASP A 160 -41.79 16.95 -28.11
N ASP A 161 -42.41 17.65 -27.17
CA ASP A 161 -43.19 18.86 -27.41
C ASP A 161 -42.50 20.18 -26.97
N ASP A 162 -41.32 20.14 -26.37
CA ASP A 162 -40.62 21.36 -25.94
C ASP A 162 -39.32 21.59 -26.74
N GLU A 163 -39.36 22.57 -27.66
CA GLU A 163 -38.21 23.17 -28.31
C GLU A 163 -37.36 23.96 -27.30
N LEU A 164 -36.79 23.31 -26.34
CA LEU A 164 -35.75 23.89 -25.48
C LEU A 164 -34.44 23.17 -25.72
N VAL A 165 -33.57 23.84 -26.48
CA VAL A 165 -32.16 23.50 -26.69
C VAL A 165 -31.46 23.57 -25.31
N ASN A 166 -31.26 22.45 -24.68
CA ASN A 166 -30.37 22.38 -23.52
C ASN A 166 -28.92 22.28 -24.01
N GLU A 167 -28.19 23.35 -23.95
CA GLU A 167 -26.73 23.32 -24.05
C GLU A 167 -26.18 22.54 -22.85
N ILE A 168 -25.63 21.37 -23.14
CA ILE A 168 -24.87 20.60 -22.15
C ILE A 168 -23.46 21.11 -22.21
N TYR A 169 -23.06 21.88 -21.19
CA TYR A 169 -21.65 22.27 -21.00
C TYR A 169 -20.94 21.20 -20.22
N TRP A 170 -19.91 20.64 -20.82
CA TRP A 170 -18.88 19.90 -20.12
C TRP A 170 -17.67 20.84 -19.96
N GLU A 171 -17.38 21.26 -18.75
CA GLU A 171 -16.08 21.81 -18.36
C GLU A 171 -15.26 20.74 -17.64
#